data_3ef917a596caeeb4ee510687f58e7cf4
#
_entry.id   3ef917a596caeeb4ee510687f58e7cf4
#
_cell.length_a   1.000
_cell.length_b   1.000
_cell.length_c   1.000
_cell.angle_alpha   90.00
_cell.angle_beta   90.00
_cell.angle_gamma   90.00
#
_symmetry.space_group_name_H-M   'P 1'
#
loop_
_entity.id
_entity.type
_entity.pdbx_description
1 polymer ?
#
loop_
_entity_poly.entity_id
_entity_poly.type
_entity_poly.pdbx_seq_one_letter_code
_entity_poly.pdbx_strand_id
1 'polypeptide(L)'
;YPNAKIDLYGHSLGSMNIQYALACLTEEEASHIGTVHLYNGPNAYSILTPEQKARIDALKYKIYNHIDHKDLVSLGYPDSGSKGASGIVKHLKTKNLKNIGLQHMMHGYIYDKDGNLVLEKGTEAITRKEIIEERMKVYYRLKDKLQKTGGGLSSSEQIYLDALQARLASDELIRVVDEGLEQAQKSKARLDTDLEALEKVFQTVPKGFILSLDEVEEAYAQAGATRQTVVTEVRERFDNRLAAYQSLSNEFHALNEQVNAGIELLKTKDQEIAGEMNQWEQLAY
;
A
#
# COMPACT_ATOMS: atom_id res chain seq x y z
N TYR A 1 6.51 15.87 20.85
CA TYR A 1 5.33 15.37 20.11
C TYR A 1 5.13 13.88 20.43
N PRO A 2 4.44 13.53 21.54
CA PRO A 2 4.35 12.14 22.02
C PRO A 2 3.64 11.17 21.06
N ASN A 3 2.83 11.67 20.14
CA ASN A 3 2.10 10.86 19.17
C ASN A 3 2.65 10.96 17.73
N ALA A 4 3.81 11.60 17.54
CA ALA A 4 4.39 11.74 16.20
C ALA A 4 4.87 10.39 15.66
N LYS A 5 4.59 10.13 14.38
CA LYS A 5 5.16 9.01 13.64
C LYS A 5 6.28 9.52 12.74
N ILE A 6 7.34 8.72 12.61
CA ILE A 6 8.54 9.06 11.85
C ILE A 6 8.61 8.13 10.65
N ASP A 7 8.50 8.68 9.45
CA ASP A 7 8.74 7.95 8.21
C ASP A 7 10.23 8.03 7.85
N LEU A 8 10.81 6.90 7.45
CA LEU A 8 12.23 6.78 7.15
C LEU A 8 12.45 6.42 5.69
N TYR A 9 13.42 7.09 5.08
CA TYR A 9 13.81 6.85 3.69
C TYR A 9 15.32 6.66 3.62
N GLY A 10 15.77 5.59 2.97
CA GLY A 10 17.19 5.28 2.83
C GLY A 10 17.55 4.72 1.46
N HIS A 11 18.71 5.09 0.94
CA HIS A 11 19.28 4.55 -0.29
C HIS A 11 20.66 3.95 -0.01
N SER A 12 20.98 2.85 -0.66
CA SER A 12 22.33 2.22 -0.58
C SER A 12 22.71 1.89 0.87
N LEU A 13 23.88 2.33 1.32
CA LEU A 13 24.34 2.18 2.71
C LEU A 13 23.38 2.83 3.72
N GLY A 14 22.67 3.91 3.36
CA GLY A 14 21.63 4.51 4.20
C GLY A 14 20.48 3.54 4.49
N SER A 15 20.09 2.69 3.54
CA SER A 15 19.12 1.62 3.76
C SER A 15 19.61 0.59 4.79
N MET A 16 20.87 0.18 4.71
CA MET A 16 21.47 -0.75 5.67
C MET A 16 21.53 -0.15 7.08
N ASN A 17 21.93 1.13 7.18
CA ASN A 17 22.00 1.83 8.47
C ASN A 17 20.61 1.92 9.13
N ILE A 18 19.56 2.20 8.35
CA ILE A 18 18.17 2.20 8.87
C ILE A 18 17.77 0.81 9.35
N GLN A 19 18.03 -0.24 8.57
CA GLN A 19 17.73 -1.62 9.00
C GLN A 19 18.39 -1.94 10.34
N TYR A 20 19.66 -1.58 10.51
CA TYR A 20 20.39 -1.81 11.75
C TYR A 20 19.86 -0.96 12.91
N ALA A 21 19.58 0.32 12.66
CA ALA A 21 18.98 1.20 13.68
C ALA A 21 17.64 0.67 14.18
N LEU A 22 16.74 0.28 13.27
CA LEU A 22 15.45 -0.31 13.61
C LEU A 22 15.59 -1.60 14.43
N ALA A 23 16.61 -2.40 14.14
CA ALA A 23 16.92 -3.63 14.88
C ALA A 23 17.38 -3.38 16.33
N CYS A 24 17.81 -2.17 16.64
CA CYS A 24 18.32 -1.76 17.95
C CYS A 24 17.30 -0.95 18.78
N LEU A 25 16.14 -0.56 18.22
CA LEU A 25 15.13 0.21 18.93
C LEU A 25 14.54 -0.54 20.12
N THR A 26 14.17 0.18 21.15
CA THR A 26 13.25 -0.30 22.20
C THR A 26 11.83 -0.43 21.65
N GLU A 27 10.92 -1.05 22.39
CA GLU A 27 9.51 -1.16 21.99
C GLU A 27 8.84 0.22 21.94
N GLU A 28 9.17 1.11 22.89
CA GLU A 28 8.68 2.48 22.93
C GLU A 28 9.13 3.26 21.69
N GLU A 29 10.42 3.26 21.38
CA GLU A 29 10.96 3.92 20.20
C GLU A 29 10.36 3.35 18.90
N ALA A 30 10.21 2.02 18.80
CA ALA A 30 9.61 1.35 17.66
C ALA A 30 8.14 1.75 17.44
N SER A 31 7.41 2.11 18.51
CA SER A 31 6.03 2.59 18.42
C SER A 31 5.90 3.90 17.63
N HIS A 32 6.95 4.72 17.61
CA HIS A 32 7.00 5.98 16.85
C HIS A 32 7.34 5.81 15.38
N ILE A 33 7.73 4.62 14.93
CA ILE A 33 8.03 4.39 13.52
C ILE A 33 6.73 4.34 12.71
N GLY A 34 6.64 5.17 11.68
CA GLY A 34 5.61 5.16 10.66
C GLY A 34 5.94 4.16 9.54
N THR A 35 6.15 4.63 8.31
CA THR A 35 6.57 3.82 7.18
C THR A 35 8.07 3.96 6.90
N VAL A 36 8.68 2.89 6.39
CA VAL A 36 10.10 2.84 6.08
C VAL A 36 10.29 2.40 4.63
N HIS A 37 10.91 3.23 3.83
CA HIS A 37 11.20 2.97 2.43
C HIS A 37 12.70 2.90 2.19
N LEU A 38 13.17 1.73 1.78
CA LEU A 38 14.58 1.40 1.56
C LEU A 38 14.81 1.11 0.08
N TYR A 39 15.78 1.76 -0.52
CA TYR A 39 16.05 1.71 -1.95
C TYR A 39 17.45 1.16 -2.22
N ASN A 40 17.55 0.09 -2.98
CA ASN A 40 18.81 -0.49 -3.47
C ASN A 40 19.89 -0.63 -2.40
N GLY A 41 19.53 -0.95 -1.16
CA GLY A 41 20.47 -1.18 -0.08
C GLY A 41 20.82 -2.65 0.07
N PRO A 42 21.94 -2.99 0.74
CA PRO A 42 22.24 -4.37 1.11
C PRO A 42 21.22 -4.92 2.09
N ASN A 43 20.91 -6.20 2.02
CA ASN A 43 20.08 -6.87 3.01
C ASN A 43 20.89 -7.14 4.30
N ALA A 44 20.59 -6.40 5.36
CA ALA A 44 21.26 -6.57 6.65
C ALA A 44 20.72 -7.74 7.50
N TYR A 45 19.59 -8.34 7.14
CA TYR A 45 18.89 -9.30 7.98
C TYR A 45 19.76 -10.50 8.40
N SER A 46 20.62 -11.01 7.50
CA SER A 46 21.45 -12.18 7.76
C SER A 46 22.48 -11.96 8.86
N ILE A 47 22.96 -10.73 9.04
CA ILE A 47 24.00 -10.38 10.02
C ILE A 47 23.46 -9.93 11.38
N LEU A 48 22.13 -9.81 11.54
CA LEU A 48 21.49 -9.45 12.79
C LEU A 48 21.50 -10.61 13.80
N THR A 49 21.61 -10.27 15.08
CA THR A 49 21.43 -11.25 16.16
C THR A 49 19.99 -11.78 16.22
N PRO A 50 19.70 -12.87 16.92
CA PRO A 50 18.34 -13.37 17.10
C PRO A 50 17.38 -12.32 17.68
N GLU A 51 17.83 -11.54 18.66
CA GLU A 51 17.04 -10.48 19.31
C GLU A 51 16.75 -9.32 18.33
N GLN A 52 17.76 -8.92 17.55
CA GLN A 52 17.62 -7.92 16.51
C GLN A 52 16.67 -8.38 15.38
N LYS A 53 16.75 -9.65 14.99
CA LYS A 53 15.80 -10.24 14.03
C LYS A 53 14.38 -10.22 14.56
N ALA A 54 14.18 -10.58 15.84
CA ALA A 54 12.86 -10.52 16.45
C ALA A 54 12.28 -9.09 16.44
N ARG A 55 13.12 -8.07 16.68
CA ARG A 55 12.74 -6.66 16.61
C ARG A 55 12.35 -6.25 15.19
N ILE A 56 13.18 -6.56 14.21
CA ILE A 56 12.89 -6.29 12.79
C ILE A 56 11.63 -7.02 12.32
N ASP A 57 11.45 -8.29 12.71
CA ASP A 57 10.26 -9.05 12.35
C ASP A 57 8.98 -8.47 12.96
N ALA A 58 9.07 -7.77 14.09
CA ALA A 58 7.96 -7.04 14.66
C ALA A 58 7.56 -5.80 13.84
N LEU A 59 8.54 -5.16 13.18
CA LEU A 59 8.36 -3.96 12.36
C LEU A 59 8.22 -4.25 10.85
N LYS A 60 8.38 -5.49 10.42
CA LYS A 60 8.52 -5.89 9.01
C LYS A 60 7.39 -5.37 8.12
N TYR A 61 6.15 -5.32 8.62
CA TYR A 61 4.99 -4.83 7.90
C TYR A 61 5.01 -3.32 7.60
N LYS A 62 5.91 -2.56 8.23
CA LYS A 62 6.13 -1.12 8.01
C LYS A 62 7.31 -0.85 7.08
N ILE A 63 8.14 -1.85 6.77
CA ILE A 63 9.41 -1.71 6.05
C ILE A 63 9.26 -2.24 4.64
N TYR A 64 9.51 -1.40 3.66
CA TYR A 64 9.43 -1.72 2.23
C TYR A 64 10.80 -1.59 1.58
N ASN A 65 11.34 -2.70 1.08
CA ASN A 65 12.60 -2.74 0.34
C ASN A 65 12.31 -2.68 -1.17
N HIS A 66 12.64 -1.57 -1.80
CA HIS A 66 12.51 -1.34 -3.23
C HIS A 66 13.80 -1.80 -3.92
N ILE A 67 13.74 -2.94 -4.61
CA ILE A 67 14.90 -3.66 -5.10
C ILE A 67 14.94 -3.66 -6.63
N ASP A 68 16.05 -3.22 -7.18
CA ASP A 68 16.41 -3.41 -8.58
C ASP A 68 17.33 -4.64 -8.70
N HIS A 69 16.84 -5.71 -9.33
CA HIS A 69 17.64 -6.92 -9.53
C HIS A 69 18.91 -6.74 -10.39
N LYS A 70 19.01 -5.62 -11.12
CA LYS A 70 20.17 -5.30 -11.94
C LYS A 70 21.23 -4.51 -11.17
N ASP A 71 20.91 -4.12 -9.94
CA ASP A 71 21.83 -3.43 -9.05
C ASP A 71 22.59 -4.45 -8.18
N LEU A 72 23.92 -4.43 -8.29
CA LEU A 72 24.78 -5.35 -7.56
C LEU A 72 24.83 -5.08 -6.05
N VAL A 73 24.43 -3.90 -5.59
CA VAL A 73 24.43 -3.55 -4.15
C VAL A 73 23.22 -4.14 -3.46
N SER A 74 22.09 -4.26 -4.15
CA SER A 74 20.85 -4.82 -3.61
C SER A 74 20.81 -6.35 -3.65
N LEU A 75 21.96 -7.01 -3.62
CA LEU A 75 22.04 -8.47 -3.54
C LEU A 75 21.67 -9.00 -2.15
N GLY A 76 21.27 -10.28 -2.12
CA GLY A 76 20.95 -11.00 -0.87
C GLY A 76 19.51 -10.89 -0.44
N TYR A 77 18.64 -10.26 -1.22
CA TYR A 77 17.21 -10.33 -1.02
C TYR A 77 16.62 -11.59 -1.67
N PRO A 78 15.54 -12.15 -1.11
CA PRO A 78 14.85 -13.28 -1.74
C PRO A 78 14.20 -12.85 -3.07
N ASP A 79 14.14 -13.77 -4.04
CA ASP A 79 13.48 -13.56 -5.33
C ASP A 79 11.97 -13.34 -5.17
N SER A 80 11.40 -13.85 -4.10
CA SER A 80 10.00 -13.62 -3.74
C SER A 80 9.84 -13.74 -2.22
N GLY A 81 8.95 -12.93 -1.68
CA GLY A 81 8.64 -12.94 -0.27
C GLY A 81 9.61 -12.14 0.60
N SER A 82 9.26 -12.00 1.86
CA SER A 82 10.01 -11.24 2.87
C SER A 82 10.82 -12.13 3.82
N LYS A 83 10.82 -13.45 3.61
CA LYS A 83 11.57 -14.38 4.46
C LYS A 83 13.08 -14.17 4.28
N GLY A 84 13.78 -13.83 5.35
CA GLY A 84 15.21 -13.53 5.30
C GLY A 84 15.53 -12.09 4.86
N ALA A 85 14.54 -11.19 4.82
CA ALA A 85 14.72 -9.77 4.58
C ALA A 85 14.23 -8.94 5.76
N SER A 86 14.78 -7.73 5.92
CA SER A 86 14.40 -6.80 6.98
C SER A 86 13.05 -6.11 6.76
N GLY A 87 12.28 -6.49 5.76
CA GLY A 87 10.99 -5.91 5.42
C GLY A 87 10.39 -6.58 4.20
N ILE A 88 9.29 -6.04 3.70
CA ILE A 88 8.61 -6.51 2.51
C ILE A 88 9.41 -6.12 1.27
N VAL A 89 9.70 -7.08 0.41
CA VAL A 89 10.52 -6.86 -0.78
C VAL A 89 9.61 -6.51 -1.97
N LYS A 90 9.88 -5.36 -2.59
CA LYS A 90 9.21 -4.86 -3.80
C LYS A 90 10.20 -4.86 -4.96
N HIS A 91 10.06 -5.81 -5.85
CA HIS A 91 10.91 -5.88 -7.05
C HIS A 91 10.47 -4.86 -8.09
N LEU A 92 11.38 -3.96 -8.44
CA LEU A 92 11.13 -2.85 -9.34
C LEU A 92 11.39 -3.26 -10.79
N LYS A 93 10.48 -2.88 -11.68
CA LYS A 93 10.74 -2.88 -13.10
C LYS A 93 11.69 -1.72 -13.43
N THR A 94 12.89 -2.04 -13.92
CA THR A 94 13.93 -1.06 -14.20
C THR A 94 14.47 -1.18 -15.62
N LYS A 95 15.06 -0.10 -16.13
CA LYS A 95 15.87 -0.12 -17.36
C LYS A 95 17.18 -0.86 -17.06
N ASN A 96 17.76 -1.47 -18.08
CA ASN A 96 19.10 -2.05 -17.98
C ASN A 96 20.12 -1.01 -18.42
N LEU A 97 20.83 -0.44 -17.47
CA LEU A 97 21.91 0.51 -17.74
C LEU A 97 23.23 -0.26 -17.76
N LYS A 98 24.06 -0.04 -18.77
CA LYS A 98 25.39 -0.67 -18.86
C LYS A 98 26.36 -0.18 -17.79
N ASN A 99 26.07 0.96 -17.17
CA ASN A 99 26.87 1.58 -16.13
C ASN A 99 26.32 1.18 -14.75
N ILE A 100 27.09 0.39 -14.00
CA ILE A 100 26.72 -0.14 -12.69
C ILE A 100 26.44 1.00 -11.68
N GLY A 101 27.23 2.07 -11.72
CA GLY A 101 27.05 3.23 -10.84
C GLY A 101 25.72 3.94 -11.11
N LEU A 102 25.36 4.16 -12.37
CA LEU A 102 24.08 4.75 -12.74
C LEU A 102 22.90 3.83 -12.41
N GLN A 103 23.06 2.50 -12.56
CA GLN A 103 22.04 1.53 -12.13
C GLN A 103 21.80 1.65 -10.64
N HIS A 104 22.86 1.68 -9.84
CA HIS A 104 22.79 1.83 -8.38
C HIS A 104 22.15 3.15 -7.95
N MET A 105 22.44 4.25 -8.65
CA MET A 105 21.93 5.59 -8.37
C MET A 105 20.47 5.83 -8.84
N MET A 106 19.68 4.79 -8.98
CA MET A 106 18.25 4.82 -9.32
C MET A 106 17.92 5.38 -10.72
N HIS A 107 18.93 5.63 -11.59
CA HIS A 107 18.69 6.12 -12.95
C HIS A 107 17.93 5.10 -13.84
N GLY A 108 17.96 3.83 -13.46
CA GLY A 108 17.24 2.74 -14.10
C GLY A 108 15.75 2.67 -13.72
N TYR A 109 15.31 3.38 -12.70
CA TYR A 109 13.94 3.32 -12.21
C TYR A 109 12.94 3.76 -13.27
N ILE A 110 11.83 3.05 -13.35
CA ILE A 110 10.72 3.38 -14.23
C ILE A 110 9.58 3.88 -13.37
N TYR A 111 9.11 5.05 -13.70
CA TYR A 111 7.95 5.65 -13.07
C TYR A 111 6.76 5.59 -14.04
N ASP A 112 5.58 5.37 -13.49
CA ASP A 112 4.35 5.54 -14.25
C ASP A 112 4.06 7.05 -14.46
N LYS A 113 2.99 7.37 -15.16
CA LYS A 113 2.62 8.76 -15.44
C LYS A 113 2.16 9.54 -14.21
N ASP A 114 1.91 8.86 -13.10
CA ASP A 114 1.51 9.45 -11.82
C ASP A 114 2.70 9.60 -10.86
N GLY A 115 3.91 9.22 -11.32
CA GLY A 115 5.14 9.31 -10.55
C GLY A 115 5.38 8.14 -9.60
N ASN A 116 4.60 7.05 -9.68
CA ASN A 116 4.81 5.88 -8.84
C ASN A 116 5.86 4.94 -9.47
N LEU A 117 6.62 4.27 -8.63
CA LEU A 117 7.55 3.23 -9.08
C LEU A 117 6.79 2.04 -9.68
N VAL A 118 7.19 1.63 -10.89
CA VAL A 118 6.60 0.47 -11.56
C VAL A 118 7.22 -0.79 -10.99
N LEU A 119 6.38 -1.71 -10.49
CA LEU A 119 6.81 -3.02 -10.01
C LEU A 119 6.94 -4.03 -11.16
N GLU A 120 7.72 -5.08 -10.94
CA GLU A 120 7.76 -6.23 -11.85
C GLU A 120 6.41 -6.95 -11.86
N LYS A 121 6.05 -7.51 -13.00
CA LYS A 121 4.76 -8.17 -13.21
C LYS A 121 4.53 -9.29 -12.18
N GLY A 122 3.41 -9.23 -11.48
CA GLY A 122 3.02 -10.21 -10.46
C GLY A 122 3.50 -9.90 -9.05
N THR A 123 4.40 -8.93 -8.86
CA THR A 123 4.93 -8.55 -7.54
C THR A 123 3.88 -7.87 -6.66
N GLU A 124 2.94 -7.13 -7.24
CA GLU A 124 1.90 -6.39 -6.49
C GLU A 124 1.01 -7.31 -5.64
N ALA A 125 0.54 -8.41 -6.23
CA ALA A 125 -0.33 -9.36 -5.51
C ALA A 125 0.42 -10.07 -4.39
N ILE A 126 1.69 -10.44 -4.63
CA ILE A 126 2.57 -11.05 -3.62
C ILE A 126 2.79 -10.06 -2.48
N THR A 127 3.12 -8.81 -2.79
CA THR A 127 3.36 -7.76 -1.80
C THR A 127 2.15 -7.53 -0.90
N ARG A 128 0.93 -7.48 -1.45
CA ARG A 128 -0.31 -7.34 -0.66
C ARG A 128 -0.51 -8.50 0.30
N LYS A 129 -0.35 -9.73 -0.20
CA LYS A 129 -0.45 -10.93 0.64
C LYS A 129 0.55 -10.89 1.80
N GLU A 130 1.78 -10.50 1.53
CA GLU A 130 2.83 -10.39 2.55
C GLU A 130 2.54 -9.34 3.61
N ILE A 131 2.01 -8.18 3.23
CA ILE A 131 1.59 -7.14 4.18
C ILE A 131 0.55 -7.71 5.16
N ILE A 132 -0.46 -8.40 4.65
CA ILE A 132 -1.51 -9.02 5.47
C ILE A 132 -0.91 -10.09 6.39
N GLU A 133 -0.06 -10.96 5.85
CA GLU A 133 0.58 -12.03 6.62
C GLU A 133 1.47 -11.47 7.75
N GLU A 134 2.27 -10.44 7.47
CA GLU A 134 3.13 -9.83 8.48
C GLU A 134 2.31 -9.10 9.57
N ARG A 135 1.23 -8.41 9.21
CA ARG A 135 0.30 -7.81 10.18
C ARG A 135 -0.36 -8.88 11.07
N MET A 136 -0.82 -10.00 10.48
CA MET A 136 -1.39 -11.09 11.25
C MET A 136 -0.39 -11.76 12.19
N LYS A 137 0.90 -11.78 11.87
CA LYS A 137 1.95 -12.27 12.79
C LYS A 137 2.05 -11.45 14.07
N VAL A 138 1.75 -10.16 14.05
CA VAL A 138 1.66 -9.33 15.26
C VAL A 138 0.60 -9.89 16.20
N TYR A 139 -0.59 -10.16 15.68
CA TYR A 139 -1.68 -10.79 16.42
C TYR A 139 -1.26 -12.16 17.01
N TYR A 140 -0.67 -13.04 16.20
CA TYR A 140 -0.28 -14.38 16.67
C TYR A 140 0.84 -14.35 17.71
N ARG A 141 1.81 -13.45 17.59
CA ARG A 141 2.86 -13.27 18.60
C ARG A 141 2.29 -12.81 19.94
N LEU A 142 1.38 -11.85 19.91
CA LEU A 142 0.72 -11.39 21.14
C LEU A 142 -0.11 -12.49 21.76
N LYS A 143 -0.90 -13.21 20.98
CA LYS A 143 -1.68 -14.37 21.45
C LYS A 143 -0.79 -15.41 22.11
N ASP A 144 0.35 -15.75 21.51
CA ASP A 144 1.34 -16.70 22.08
C ASP A 144 1.97 -16.17 23.37
N LYS A 145 2.30 -14.88 23.44
CA LYS A 145 2.78 -14.26 24.69
C LYS A 145 1.75 -14.37 25.80
N LEU A 146 0.51 -13.98 25.56
CA LEU A 146 -0.56 -14.02 26.57
C LEU A 146 -0.88 -15.44 27.02
N GLN A 147 -0.86 -16.43 26.13
CA GLN A 147 -1.06 -17.84 26.50
C GLN A 147 0.06 -18.39 27.38
N LYS A 148 1.28 -17.88 27.27
CA LYS A 148 2.44 -18.34 28.06
C LYS A 148 2.49 -17.74 29.48
N THR A 149 1.78 -16.68 29.75
CA THR A 149 1.84 -15.96 31.03
C THR A 149 0.91 -16.51 32.11
N GLY A 150 -0.07 -17.39 31.81
CA GLY A 150 -1.04 -17.74 32.84
C GLY A 150 -1.90 -19.00 32.67
N GLY A 151 -1.54 -19.98 31.84
CA GLY A 151 -2.29 -21.23 31.77
C GLY A 151 -3.62 -21.23 31.02
N GLY A 152 -3.87 -20.19 30.23
CA GLY A 152 -5.03 -19.95 29.36
C GLY A 152 -5.33 -18.48 29.26
N LEU A 153 -5.99 -18.05 28.16
CA LEU A 153 -6.41 -16.65 27.99
C LEU A 153 -7.54 -16.31 28.97
N SER A 154 -7.40 -15.22 29.70
CA SER A 154 -8.50 -14.61 30.45
C SER A 154 -9.57 -14.05 29.49
N SER A 155 -10.77 -13.78 30.01
CA SER A 155 -11.83 -13.15 29.20
C SER A 155 -11.40 -11.77 28.67
N SER A 156 -10.67 -11.01 29.47
CA SER A 156 -10.13 -9.70 29.07
C SER A 156 -9.10 -9.81 27.94
N GLU A 157 -8.18 -10.76 28.03
CA GLU A 157 -7.17 -11.04 26.99
C GLU A 157 -7.83 -11.50 25.67
N GLN A 158 -8.88 -12.33 25.77
CA GLN A 158 -9.63 -12.76 24.59
C GLN A 158 -10.34 -11.57 23.90
N ILE A 159 -11.01 -10.71 24.68
CA ILE A 159 -11.67 -9.49 24.16
C ILE A 159 -10.64 -8.58 23.48
N TYR A 160 -9.46 -8.40 24.08
CA TYR A 160 -8.39 -7.62 23.49
C TYR A 160 -7.90 -8.20 22.17
N LEU A 161 -7.67 -9.50 22.10
CA LEU A 161 -7.24 -10.17 20.86
C LEU A 161 -8.28 -10.07 19.75
N ASP A 162 -9.56 -10.21 20.09
CA ASP A 162 -10.65 -10.06 19.13
C ASP A 162 -10.75 -8.61 18.61
N ALA A 163 -10.59 -7.62 19.49
CA ALA A 163 -10.54 -6.22 19.14
C ALA A 163 -9.33 -5.89 18.23
N LEU A 164 -8.15 -6.42 18.54
CA LEU A 164 -6.95 -6.26 17.71
C LEU A 164 -7.14 -6.88 16.32
N GLN A 165 -7.70 -8.09 16.26
CA GLN A 165 -7.99 -8.75 14.99
C GLN A 165 -8.99 -7.95 14.15
N ALA A 166 -10.06 -7.44 14.77
CA ALA A 166 -11.06 -6.60 14.10
C ALA A 166 -10.44 -5.32 13.54
N ARG A 167 -9.57 -4.64 14.29
CA ARG A 167 -8.81 -3.47 13.82
C ARG A 167 -7.95 -3.79 12.62
N LEU A 168 -7.10 -4.82 12.73
CA LEU A 168 -6.18 -5.19 11.65
C LEU A 168 -6.95 -5.50 10.36
N ALA A 169 -8.09 -6.21 10.46
CA ALA A 169 -8.93 -6.51 9.31
C ALA A 169 -9.60 -5.25 8.73
N SER A 170 -10.14 -4.38 9.58
CA SER A 170 -10.81 -3.16 9.16
C SER A 170 -9.85 -2.17 8.49
N ASP A 171 -8.68 -1.96 9.08
CA ASP A 171 -7.65 -1.08 8.50
C ASP A 171 -7.18 -1.56 7.13
N GLU A 172 -7.06 -2.89 6.95
CA GLU A 172 -6.66 -3.45 5.65
C GLU A 172 -7.75 -3.29 4.59
N LEU A 173 -9.03 -3.43 4.97
CA LEU A 173 -10.16 -3.18 4.07
C LEU A 173 -10.19 -1.72 3.62
N ILE A 174 -10.03 -0.76 4.55
CA ILE A 174 -9.91 0.67 4.23
C ILE A 174 -8.81 0.90 3.20
N ARG A 175 -7.62 0.39 3.47
CA ARG A 175 -6.47 0.58 2.57
C ARG A 175 -6.74 0.07 1.16
N VAL A 176 -7.33 -1.12 1.03
CA VAL A 176 -7.65 -1.70 -0.30
C VAL A 176 -8.70 -0.86 -1.04
N VAL A 177 -9.69 -0.37 -0.32
CA VAL A 177 -10.76 0.44 -0.92
C VAL A 177 -10.24 1.82 -1.34
N ASP A 178 -9.41 2.45 -0.52
CA ASP A 178 -8.82 3.77 -0.84
C ASP A 178 -7.85 3.68 -2.01
N GLU A 179 -7.00 2.64 -2.07
CA GLU A 179 -6.15 2.37 -3.24
C GLU A 179 -6.99 2.16 -4.51
N GLY A 180 -8.11 1.43 -4.40
CA GLY A 180 -9.04 1.21 -5.50
C GLY A 180 -9.69 2.50 -6.00
N LEU A 181 -10.13 3.35 -5.07
CA LEU A 181 -10.71 4.66 -5.39
C LEU A 181 -9.67 5.58 -6.05
N GLU A 182 -8.45 5.64 -5.53
CA GLU A 182 -7.36 6.43 -6.11
C GLU A 182 -7.07 6.00 -7.55
N GLN A 183 -6.99 4.69 -7.81
CA GLN A 183 -6.77 4.16 -9.17
C GLN A 183 -7.94 4.49 -10.10
N ALA A 184 -9.18 4.45 -9.61
CA ALA A 184 -10.36 4.85 -10.38
C ALA A 184 -10.33 6.35 -10.74
N GLN A 185 -9.96 7.21 -9.79
CA GLN A 185 -9.80 8.67 -10.01
C GLN A 185 -8.70 8.96 -11.04
N LYS A 186 -7.53 8.32 -10.94
CA LYS A 186 -6.45 8.44 -11.92
C LYS A 186 -6.89 7.98 -13.31
N SER A 187 -7.64 6.88 -13.39
CA SER A 187 -8.17 6.37 -14.67
C SER A 187 -9.18 7.33 -15.27
N LYS A 188 -10.04 7.97 -14.45
CA LYS A 188 -10.99 8.99 -14.90
C LYS A 188 -10.29 10.23 -15.46
N ALA A 189 -9.28 10.74 -14.76
CA ALA A 189 -8.50 11.90 -15.23
C ALA A 189 -7.84 11.65 -16.59
N ARG A 190 -7.36 10.41 -16.82
CA ARG A 190 -6.81 10.00 -18.14
C ARG A 190 -7.89 9.98 -19.21
N LEU A 191 -9.02 9.35 -18.88
CA LEU A 191 -10.14 9.28 -19.79
C LEU A 191 -10.60 10.69 -20.21
N ASP A 192 -10.73 11.62 -19.27
CA ASP A 192 -11.14 12.99 -19.56
C ASP A 192 -10.19 13.65 -20.55
N THR A 193 -8.88 13.48 -20.39
CA THR A 193 -7.87 13.98 -21.34
C THR A 193 -8.05 13.36 -22.73
N ASP A 194 -8.27 12.04 -22.80
CA ASP A 194 -8.46 11.33 -24.07
C ASP A 194 -9.78 11.75 -24.75
N LEU A 195 -10.86 11.92 -23.97
CA LEU A 195 -12.15 12.39 -24.47
C LEU A 195 -12.10 13.84 -24.95
N GLU A 196 -11.34 14.72 -24.30
CA GLU A 196 -11.10 16.09 -24.77
C GLU A 196 -10.34 16.11 -26.12
N ALA A 197 -9.35 15.23 -26.27
CA ALA A 197 -8.63 15.10 -27.53
C ALA A 197 -9.55 14.60 -28.65
N LEU A 198 -10.41 13.61 -28.34
CA LEU A 198 -11.39 13.08 -29.28
C LEU A 198 -12.44 14.14 -29.64
N GLU A 199 -12.91 14.94 -28.71
CA GLU A 199 -13.85 16.03 -28.94
C GLU A 199 -13.28 17.07 -29.91
N LYS A 200 -11.98 17.39 -29.82
CA LYS A 200 -11.28 18.24 -30.77
C LYS A 200 -11.28 17.64 -32.18
N VAL A 201 -11.16 16.33 -32.32
CA VAL A 201 -11.25 15.65 -33.62
C VAL A 201 -12.61 15.91 -34.26
N PHE A 202 -13.72 15.76 -33.52
CA PHE A 202 -15.07 16.08 -34.04
C PHE A 202 -15.22 17.54 -34.47
N GLN A 203 -14.53 18.46 -33.80
CA GLN A 203 -14.57 19.90 -34.15
C GLN A 203 -13.73 20.25 -35.38
N THR A 204 -12.68 19.47 -35.65
CA THR A 204 -11.68 19.75 -36.70
C THR A 204 -11.90 18.92 -37.95
N VAL A 205 -12.96 18.11 -38.03
CA VAL A 205 -13.29 17.36 -39.27
C VAL A 205 -13.35 18.34 -40.44
N PRO A 206 -12.59 18.13 -41.51
CA PRO A 206 -12.56 19.01 -42.66
C PRO A 206 -13.97 19.09 -43.29
N LYS A 207 -14.59 20.25 -43.25
CA LYS A 207 -15.79 20.57 -44.01
C LYS A 207 -15.33 20.74 -45.45
N GLY A 208 -15.34 19.66 -46.21
CA GLY A 208 -14.90 19.68 -47.60
C GLY A 208 -15.95 20.28 -48.50
N PHE A 209 -15.52 20.77 -49.68
CA PHE A 209 -16.39 21.18 -50.75
C PHE A 209 -17.26 20.04 -51.32
N ILE A 210 -17.03 18.80 -50.88
CA ILE A 210 -17.62 17.57 -51.46
C ILE A 210 -18.69 16.97 -50.53
N LEU A 211 -18.54 17.09 -49.20
CA LEU A 211 -19.47 16.52 -48.20
C LEU A 211 -20.05 17.65 -47.34
N SER A 212 -21.37 17.63 -47.18
CA SER A 212 -22.06 18.48 -46.22
C SER A 212 -21.82 17.98 -44.78
N LEU A 213 -22.12 18.82 -43.78
CA LEU A 213 -22.06 18.43 -42.36
C LEU A 213 -22.98 17.24 -42.09
N ASP A 214 -24.17 17.23 -42.65
CA ASP A 214 -25.17 16.19 -42.46
C ASP A 214 -24.70 14.84 -42.97
N GLU A 215 -24.03 14.82 -44.14
CA GLU A 215 -23.44 13.57 -44.69
C GLU A 215 -22.29 13.02 -43.82
N VAL A 216 -21.50 13.92 -43.23
CA VAL A 216 -20.42 13.49 -42.28
C VAL A 216 -21.03 12.95 -40.98
N GLU A 217 -22.05 13.60 -40.43
CA GLU A 217 -22.75 13.15 -39.23
C GLU A 217 -23.47 11.81 -39.46
N GLU A 218 -24.10 11.65 -40.66
CA GLU A 218 -24.71 10.39 -41.05
C GLU A 218 -23.69 9.25 -41.17
N ALA A 219 -22.53 9.50 -41.73
CA ALA A 219 -21.44 8.51 -41.81
C ALA A 219 -20.94 8.10 -40.40
N TYR A 220 -20.79 9.05 -39.47
CA TYR A 220 -20.48 8.72 -38.07
C TYR A 220 -21.59 7.92 -37.40
N ALA A 221 -22.86 8.26 -37.65
CA ALA A 221 -24.00 7.55 -37.11
C ALA A 221 -24.03 6.08 -37.63
N GLN A 222 -23.80 5.87 -38.93
CA GLN A 222 -23.74 4.55 -39.54
C GLN A 222 -22.58 3.71 -39.00
N ALA A 223 -21.44 4.34 -38.69
CA ALA A 223 -20.29 3.71 -38.06
C ALA A 223 -20.48 3.43 -36.53
N GLY A 224 -21.56 3.96 -35.94
CA GLY A 224 -21.77 3.88 -34.47
C GLY A 224 -20.79 4.75 -33.66
N ALA A 225 -20.09 5.69 -34.33
CA ALA A 225 -19.02 6.49 -33.73
C ALA A 225 -19.45 7.96 -33.55
N THR A 226 -20.69 8.20 -33.13
CA THR A 226 -21.19 9.55 -32.85
C THR A 226 -20.56 10.13 -31.60
N ARG A 227 -20.53 11.46 -31.47
CA ARG A 227 -20.11 12.17 -30.26
C ARG A 227 -20.85 11.64 -29.03
N GLN A 228 -22.13 11.31 -29.18
CA GLN A 228 -22.95 10.73 -28.11
C GLN A 228 -22.37 9.38 -27.64
N THR A 229 -22.09 8.45 -28.55
CA THR A 229 -21.67 7.09 -28.21
C THR A 229 -20.23 6.99 -27.71
N VAL A 230 -19.32 7.80 -28.28
CA VAL A 230 -17.87 7.68 -28.00
C VAL A 230 -17.33 8.69 -26.97
N VAL A 231 -18.09 9.76 -26.69
CA VAL A 231 -17.69 10.77 -25.69
C VAL A 231 -18.66 10.77 -24.52
N THR A 232 -19.94 11.08 -24.76
CA THR A 232 -20.92 11.34 -23.70
C THR A 232 -21.21 10.08 -22.91
N GLU A 233 -21.61 9.00 -23.56
CA GLU A 233 -21.93 7.73 -22.87
C GLU A 233 -20.72 7.11 -22.19
N VAL A 234 -19.54 7.23 -22.77
CA VAL A 234 -18.30 6.74 -22.14
C VAL A 234 -18.01 7.52 -20.86
N ARG A 235 -18.12 8.86 -20.90
CA ARG A 235 -17.95 9.71 -19.71
C ARG A 235 -18.94 9.34 -18.62
N GLU A 236 -20.22 9.27 -18.95
CA GLU A 236 -21.29 8.93 -17.99
C GLU A 236 -21.07 7.54 -17.32
N ARG A 237 -20.65 6.54 -18.09
CA ARG A 237 -20.35 5.22 -17.53
C ARG A 237 -19.20 5.25 -16.53
N PHE A 238 -18.16 6.04 -16.81
CA PHE A 238 -17.04 6.20 -15.89
C PHE A 238 -17.42 7.01 -14.65
N ASP A 239 -18.19 8.09 -14.81
CA ASP A 239 -18.69 8.88 -13.68
C ASP A 239 -19.55 8.05 -12.74
N ASN A 240 -20.46 7.23 -13.28
CA ASN A 240 -21.28 6.32 -12.48
C ASN A 240 -20.43 5.27 -11.74
N ARG A 241 -19.40 4.74 -12.37
CA ARG A 241 -18.46 3.80 -11.70
C ARG A 241 -17.66 4.49 -10.61
N LEU A 242 -17.14 5.67 -10.86
CA LEU A 242 -16.39 6.45 -9.87
C LEU A 242 -17.26 6.79 -8.67
N ALA A 243 -18.51 7.19 -8.88
CA ALA A 243 -19.48 7.43 -7.81
C ALA A 243 -19.74 6.17 -6.98
N ALA A 244 -19.85 4.99 -7.61
CA ALA A 244 -19.99 3.72 -6.91
C ALA A 244 -18.76 3.38 -6.05
N TYR A 245 -17.52 3.60 -6.56
CA TYR A 245 -16.30 3.43 -5.77
C TYR A 245 -16.24 4.40 -4.60
N GLN A 246 -16.66 5.66 -4.79
CA GLN A 246 -16.71 6.65 -3.72
C GLN A 246 -17.71 6.27 -2.63
N SER A 247 -18.90 5.78 -3.00
CA SER A 247 -19.90 5.26 -2.05
C SER A 247 -19.34 4.10 -1.24
N LEU A 248 -18.71 3.15 -1.92
CA LEU A 248 -18.08 2.00 -1.29
C LEU A 248 -16.98 2.41 -0.29
N SER A 249 -16.11 3.36 -0.66
CA SER A 249 -15.09 3.90 0.24
C SER A 249 -15.73 4.52 1.49
N ASN A 250 -16.75 5.36 1.32
CA ASN A 250 -17.45 5.98 2.43
C ASN A 250 -18.10 4.95 3.38
N GLU A 251 -18.70 3.88 2.83
CA GLU A 251 -19.29 2.81 3.63
C GLU A 251 -18.24 2.05 4.46
N PHE A 252 -17.08 1.74 3.88
CA PHE A 252 -16.00 1.08 4.62
C PHE A 252 -15.38 1.98 5.68
N HIS A 253 -15.22 3.28 5.42
CA HIS A 253 -14.79 4.25 6.43
C HIS A 253 -15.78 4.34 7.59
N ALA A 254 -17.08 4.41 7.30
CA ALA A 254 -18.12 4.39 8.33
C ALA A 254 -18.12 3.09 9.14
N LEU A 255 -17.90 1.94 8.50
CA LEU A 255 -17.76 0.66 9.19
C LEU A 255 -16.53 0.66 10.12
N ASN A 256 -15.39 1.17 9.66
CA ASN A 256 -14.18 1.27 10.48
C ASN A 256 -14.40 2.17 11.70
N GLU A 257 -15.07 3.31 11.53
CA GLU A 257 -15.44 4.18 12.66
C GLU A 257 -16.33 3.44 13.67
N GLN A 258 -17.31 2.65 13.22
CA GLN A 258 -18.16 1.84 14.08
C GLN A 258 -17.36 0.76 14.83
N VAL A 259 -16.44 0.07 14.16
CA VAL A 259 -15.55 -0.92 14.79
C VAL A 259 -14.70 -0.26 15.88
N ASN A 260 -14.06 0.88 15.57
CA ASN A 260 -13.24 1.61 16.54
C ASN A 260 -14.07 2.15 17.71
N ALA A 261 -15.26 2.69 17.45
CA ALA A 261 -16.17 3.15 18.52
C ALA A 261 -16.63 1.98 19.42
N GLY A 262 -16.89 0.81 18.85
CA GLY A 262 -17.21 -0.40 19.61
C GLY A 262 -16.07 -0.84 20.52
N ILE A 263 -14.82 -0.81 20.01
CA ILE A 263 -13.63 -1.11 20.80
C ILE A 263 -13.44 -0.12 21.95
N GLU A 264 -13.61 1.19 21.70
CA GLU A 264 -13.50 2.20 22.75
C GLU A 264 -14.63 2.09 23.79
N LEU A 265 -15.83 1.69 23.36
CA LEU A 265 -16.93 1.41 24.31
C LEU A 265 -16.61 0.21 25.22
N LEU A 266 -16.00 -0.84 24.70
CA LEU A 266 -15.52 -1.97 25.51
C LEU A 266 -14.45 -1.51 26.52
N LYS A 267 -13.50 -0.69 26.11
CA LYS A 267 -12.47 -0.10 26.99
C LYS A 267 -13.07 0.73 28.13
N THR A 268 -14.10 1.50 27.87
CA THR A 268 -14.70 2.39 28.84
C THR A 268 -15.63 1.70 29.83
N LYS A 269 -16.27 0.60 29.41
CA LYS A 269 -17.22 -0.13 30.28
C LYS A 269 -16.58 -1.01 31.34
N ASP A 270 -15.35 -1.42 31.10
CA ASP A 270 -14.61 -2.28 32.00
C ASP A 270 -13.23 -1.67 32.28
N GLN A 271 -13.09 -1.01 33.44
CA GLN A 271 -11.84 -0.35 33.83
C GLN A 271 -10.67 -1.32 33.99
N GLU A 272 -10.95 -2.55 34.35
CA GLU A 272 -9.93 -3.60 34.45
C GLU A 272 -9.40 -3.97 33.06
N ILE A 273 -10.30 -4.23 32.11
CA ILE A 273 -9.96 -4.46 30.69
C ILE A 273 -9.22 -3.25 30.10
N ALA A 274 -9.66 -2.03 30.38
CA ALA A 274 -9.02 -0.81 29.87
C ALA A 274 -7.58 -0.65 30.37
N GLY A 275 -7.31 -0.94 31.63
CA GLY A 275 -5.97 -0.92 32.20
C GLY A 275 -5.04 -1.95 31.57
N GLU A 276 -5.49 -3.16 31.46
CA GLU A 276 -4.73 -4.27 30.85
C GLU A 276 -4.53 -4.04 29.33
N MET A 277 -5.53 -3.58 28.59
CA MET A 277 -5.41 -3.31 27.16
C MET A 277 -4.32 -2.28 26.84
N ASN A 278 -4.20 -1.22 27.63
CA ASN A 278 -3.12 -0.24 27.44
C ASN A 278 -1.73 -0.85 27.66
N GLN A 279 -1.62 -1.78 28.60
CA GLN A 279 -0.39 -2.52 28.85
C GLN A 279 -0.07 -3.49 27.69
N TRP A 280 -1.07 -4.15 27.16
CA TRP A 280 -0.90 -5.11 26.03
C TRP A 280 -0.63 -4.42 24.69
N GLU A 281 -1.19 -3.22 24.47
CA GLU A 281 -0.82 -2.42 23.29
C GLU A 281 0.69 -2.10 23.24
N GLN A 282 1.30 -1.84 24.40
CA GLN A 282 2.76 -1.66 24.49
C GLN A 282 3.55 -2.94 24.18
N LEU A 283 2.96 -4.12 24.41
CA LEU A 283 3.59 -5.42 24.11
C LEU A 283 3.41 -5.85 22.64
N ALA A 284 2.44 -5.29 21.92
CA ALA A 284 2.13 -5.66 20.56
C ALA A 284 3.06 -4.98 19.52
N TYR A 285 3.69 -3.89 19.91
CA TYR A 285 4.60 -3.08 19.12
C TYR A 285 6.01 -3.10 19.73
#